data_945d46417ed7406140122c441dee9f64
#
_entry.id   945d46417ed7406140122c441dee9f64
#
_cell.length_a   1.000
_cell.length_b   1.000
_cell.length_c   1.000
_cell.angle_alpha   90.00
_cell.angle_beta   90.00
_cell.angle_gamma   90.00
#
_symmetry.space_group_name_H-M   'P 1'
#
loop_
_entity.id
_entity.type
_entity.pdbx_description
1 polymer ?
#
loop_
_entity_poly.entity_id
_entity_poly.type
_entity_poly.pdbx_seq_one_letter_code
_entity_poly.pdbx_strand_id
1 'polypeptide(L)'
;GRVYGFDLSANFTYSIGNDVYNANKIEYTSSYQYYYRNMLDIMGEGKRWTNLDANGNLVNDPAQLAALNANTTMWSPYTSYVLTDWAIEDGSFLRLSTLTLGYTLPLALTKKVGINNLRFYATCYNVFCLTGYSGFDPEVSTRNKTALTPGVDYSAYPKSRQFVIGVNLNF
;
A
#
# COMPACT_ATOMS: atom_id res chain seq x y z
N GLY A 1 -3.05 -18.50 22.36
CA GLY A 1 -3.48 -18.97 23.69
C GLY A 1 -4.74 -19.83 23.65
N ARG A 2 -4.96 -20.68 24.63
CA ARG A 2 -6.16 -21.51 24.75
C ARG A 2 -6.74 -21.42 26.17
N VAL A 3 -8.05 -21.08 26.28
CA VAL A 3 -8.75 -20.94 27.54
C VAL A 3 -10.21 -21.36 27.41
N TYR A 4 -10.71 -22.28 28.26
CA TYR A 4 -12.10 -22.76 28.28
C TYR A 4 -12.67 -23.19 26.92
N GLY A 5 -11.85 -23.82 26.05
CA GLY A 5 -12.25 -24.25 24.71
C GLY A 5 -12.04 -23.19 23.63
N PHE A 6 -11.83 -21.95 23.99
CA PHE A 6 -11.43 -20.91 23.03
C PHE A 6 -9.94 -20.96 22.73
N ASP A 7 -9.57 -20.76 21.49
CA ASP A 7 -8.19 -20.57 21.04
C ASP A 7 -8.09 -19.31 20.18
N LEU A 8 -7.04 -18.56 20.42
CA LEU A 8 -6.69 -17.35 19.68
C LEU A 8 -5.28 -17.47 19.13
N SER A 9 -5.14 -17.24 17.84
CA SER A 9 -3.84 -17.14 17.16
C SER A 9 -3.76 -15.83 16.40
N ALA A 10 -2.67 -15.11 16.55
CA ALA A 10 -2.36 -13.88 15.83
C ALA A 10 -0.95 -13.99 15.26
N ASN A 11 -0.80 -13.70 13.96
CA ASN A 11 0.48 -13.69 13.27
C ASN A 11 0.80 -12.27 12.81
N PHE A 12 1.89 -11.73 13.34
CA PHE A 12 2.40 -10.42 12.96
C PHE A 12 3.62 -10.57 12.05
N THR A 13 3.69 -9.72 11.04
CA THR A 13 4.88 -9.49 10.23
C THR A 13 5.26 -8.03 10.33
N TYR A 14 6.55 -7.74 10.34
CA TYR A 14 7.05 -6.37 10.40
C TYR A 14 8.37 -6.23 9.64
N SER A 15 8.63 -5.01 9.20
CA SER A 15 9.92 -4.56 8.70
C SER A 15 10.20 -3.18 9.26
N ILE A 16 11.45 -2.87 9.57
CA ILE A 16 11.86 -1.58 10.13
C ILE A 16 13.12 -1.11 9.41
N GLY A 17 13.11 0.14 8.94
CA GLY A 17 14.26 0.79 8.32
C GLY A 17 14.52 0.33 6.88
N ASN A 18 13.52 -0.22 6.21
CA ASN A 18 13.59 -0.48 4.77
C ASN A 18 13.01 0.70 3.99
N ASP A 19 13.65 1.00 2.86
CA ASP A 19 13.16 2.01 1.93
C ASP A 19 12.37 1.35 0.81
N VAL A 20 11.35 2.08 0.32
CA VAL A 20 10.55 1.73 -0.84
C VAL A 20 10.64 2.84 -1.87
N TYR A 21 11.01 2.49 -3.10
CA TYR A 21 10.94 3.41 -4.23
C TYR A 21 9.52 3.41 -4.79
N ASN A 22 8.78 4.49 -4.52
CA ASN A 22 7.43 4.68 -5.00
C ASN A 22 7.44 5.23 -6.44
N ALA A 23 7.56 4.33 -7.41
CA ALA A 23 7.58 4.71 -8.83
C ALA A 23 6.28 5.36 -9.30
N ASN A 24 5.16 5.15 -8.59
CA ASN A 24 3.88 5.79 -8.91
C ASN A 24 3.95 7.31 -8.73
N LYS A 25 4.70 7.79 -7.73
CA LYS A 25 4.90 9.24 -7.55
C LYS A 25 5.54 9.87 -8.79
N ILE A 26 6.54 9.21 -9.37
CA ILE A 26 7.21 9.70 -10.58
C ILE A 26 6.30 9.56 -11.81
N GLU A 27 5.68 8.39 -11.97
CA GLU A 27 4.83 8.07 -13.12
C GLU A 27 3.66 9.05 -13.26
N TYR A 28 2.99 9.39 -12.14
CA TYR A 28 1.81 10.26 -12.14
C TYR A 28 2.13 11.75 -11.93
N THR A 29 3.38 12.17 -12.04
CA THR A 29 3.79 13.57 -12.10
C THR A 29 4.21 14.02 -13.48
N SER A 30 4.27 13.12 -14.47
CA SER A 30 4.64 13.40 -15.84
C SER A 30 3.54 13.03 -16.82
N SER A 31 3.27 13.92 -17.77
CA SER A 31 2.40 13.69 -18.92
C SER A 31 3.18 13.50 -20.23
N TYR A 32 4.51 13.48 -20.16
CA TYR A 32 5.39 13.47 -21.35
C TYR A 32 5.10 12.30 -22.31
N GLN A 33 4.89 11.09 -21.77
CA GLN A 33 4.57 9.91 -22.59
C GLN A 33 3.08 9.55 -22.59
N TYR A 34 2.34 9.97 -21.57
CA TYR A 34 0.97 9.53 -21.31
C TYR A 34 0.06 10.72 -20.98
N TYR A 35 -0.12 11.62 -21.95
CA TYR A 35 -0.94 12.83 -21.82
C TYR A 35 -2.42 12.59 -21.48
N TYR A 36 -2.89 11.35 -21.59
CA TYR A 36 -4.27 10.93 -21.27
C TYR A 36 -4.45 10.46 -19.82
N ARG A 37 -3.38 10.43 -19.01
CA ARG A 37 -3.45 10.01 -17.60
C ARG A 37 -3.79 11.19 -16.70
N ASN A 38 -4.51 10.89 -15.62
CA ASN A 38 -4.62 11.82 -14.50
C ASN A 38 -3.29 11.90 -13.76
N MET A 39 -2.97 13.07 -13.27
CA MET A 39 -1.80 13.32 -12.43
C MET A 39 -2.20 13.36 -10.96
N LEU A 40 -1.19 13.27 -10.07
CA LEU A 40 -1.38 13.48 -8.64
C LEU A 40 -1.83 14.92 -8.35
N ASP A 41 -2.59 15.11 -7.28
CA ASP A 41 -3.06 16.42 -6.82
C ASP A 41 -1.96 17.46 -6.61
N ILE A 42 -0.75 17.00 -6.27
CA ILE A 42 0.42 17.87 -6.12
C ILE A 42 0.86 18.52 -7.43
N MET A 43 0.37 18.01 -8.57
CA MET A 43 0.59 18.58 -9.91
C MET A 43 -0.53 19.54 -10.33
N GLY A 44 -1.42 19.90 -9.41
CA GLY A 44 -2.50 20.85 -9.65
C GLY A 44 -2.01 22.24 -10.05
N GLU A 45 -2.93 23.06 -10.54
CA GLU A 45 -2.67 24.44 -10.91
C GLU A 45 -2.08 25.22 -9.73
N GLY A 46 -1.07 26.07 -10.01
CA GLY A 46 -0.35 26.84 -9.00
C GLY A 46 0.68 26.06 -8.18
N LYS A 47 0.68 24.71 -8.26
CA LYS A 47 1.67 23.86 -7.57
C LYS A 47 2.81 23.41 -8.48
N ARG A 48 2.53 23.19 -9.75
CA ARG A 48 3.49 22.76 -10.78
C ARG A 48 4.11 23.96 -11.49
N TRP A 49 5.36 23.81 -11.89
CA TRP A 49 6.03 24.79 -12.72
C TRP A 49 5.33 24.94 -14.10
N THR A 50 5.16 26.16 -14.55
CA THR A 50 4.56 26.48 -15.85
C THR A 50 5.25 27.69 -16.50
N ASN A 51 5.24 27.73 -17.84
CA ASN A 51 5.64 28.90 -18.62
C ASN A 51 4.46 29.55 -19.33
N LEU A 52 3.24 29.20 -18.92
CA LEU A 52 2.01 29.81 -19.46
C LEU A 52 1.38 30.72 -18.40
N ASP A 53 0.97 31.92 -18.83
CA ASP A 53 0.16 32.80 -18.00
C ASP A 53 -1.30 32.31 -17.82
N ALA A 54 -2.09 33.03 -17.06
CA ALA A 54 -3.51 32.69 -16.83
C ALA A 54 -4.37 32.70 -18.09
N ASN A 55 -3.92 33.33 -19.16
CA ASN A 55 -4.59 33.38 -20.46
C ASN A 55 -4.08 32.29 -21.43
N GLY A 56 -3.11 31.49 -21.01
CA GLY A 56 -2.49 30.46 -21.82
C GLY A 56 -1.39 30.98 -22.77
N ASN A 57 -0.91 32.21 -22.59
CA ASN A 57 0.17 32.77 -23.40
C ASN A 57 1.53 32.38 -22.84
N LEU A 58 2.49 32.20 -23.71
CA LEU A 58 3.86 31.83 -23.37
C LEU A 58 4.60 33.02 -22.73
N VAL A 59 5.12 32.82 -21.53
CA VAL A 59 5.95 33.78 -20.81
C VAL A 59 7.41 33.43 -21.00
N ASN A 60 8.18 34.32 -21.62
CA ASN A 60 9.60 34.13 -21.90
C ASN A 60 10.52 35.06 -21.07
N ASP A 61 9.96 36.09 -20.46
CA ASP A 61 10.74 37.01 -19.60
C ASP A 61 11.12 36.31 -18.29
N PRO A 62 12.40 36.26 -17.92
CA PRO A 62 12.87 35.57 -16.73
C PRO A 62 12.28 36.07 -15.41
N ALA A 63 12.04 37.39 -15.29
CA ALA A 63 11.49 37.97 -14.08
C ALA A 63 10.00 37.60 -13.92
N GLN A 64 9.26 37.64 -15.02
CA GLN A 64 7.86 37.20 -15.03
C GLN A 64 7.74 35.68 -14.77
N LEU A 65 8.62 34.86 -15.34
CA LEU A 65 8.68 33.41 -15.06
C LEU A 65 8.97 33.14 -13.59
N ALA A 66 9.90 33.85 -13.00
CA ALA A 66 10.21 33.72 -11.59
C ALA A 66 9.01 34.11 -10.70
N ALA A 67 8.33 35.20 -11.04
CA ALA A 67 7.12 35.64 -10.33
C ALA A 67 5.97 34.62 -10.46
N LEU A 68 5.75 34.11 -11.68
CA LEU A 68 4.72 33.13 -12.00
C LEU A 68 4.91 31.82 -11.20
N ASN A 69 6.16 31.41 -10.99
CA ASN A 69 6.50 30.16 -10.34
C ASN A 69 7.01 30.33 -8.89
N ALA A 70 6.84 31.49 -8.27
CA ALA A 70 7.37 31.78 -6.94
C ALA A 70 6.85 30.80 -5.85
N ASN A 71 5.66 30.26 -5.99
CA ASN A 71 5.01 29.36 -5.04
C ASN A 71 4.92 27.90 -5.55
N THR A 72 5.56 27.57 -6.67
CA THR A 72 5.52 26.22 -7.21
C THR A 72 6.44 25.31 -6.41
N THR A 73 5.97 24.09 -6.15
CA THR A 73 6.68 23.07 -5.38
C THR A 73 7.03 21.85 -6.22
N MET A 74 6.49 21.79 -7.45
CA MET A 74 6.66 20.66 -8.36
C MET A 74 7.22 21.14 -9.70
N TRP A 75 7.86 20.21 -10.39
CA TRP A 75 8.40 20.40 -11.75
C TRP A 75 7.31 20.51 -12.82
N SER A 76 7.74 20.79 -14.05
CA SER A 76 6.84 20.78 -15.20
C SER A 76 6.35 19.35 -15.52
N PRO A 77 5.05 19.15 -15.79
CA PRO A 77 4.51 17.85 -16.15
C PRO A 77 5.03 17.33 -17.51
N TYR A 78 5.60 18.18 -18.33
CA TYR A 78 6.19 17.83 -19.61
C TYR A 78 7.66 17.36 -19.51
N THR A 79 8.20 17.30 -18.31
CA THR A 79 9.53 16.76 -18.06
C THR A 79 9.50 15.23 -18.16
N SER A 80 10.52 14.64 -18.78
CA SER A 80 10.72 13.19 -18.76
C SER A 80 10.97 12.70 -17.32
N TYR A 81 10.75 11.41 -17.08
CA TYR A 81 10.94 10.83 -15.76
C TYR A 81 12.38 11.05 -15.26
N VAL A 82 12.48 11.56 -14.04
CA VAL A 82 13.74 11.76 -13.35
C VAL A 82 13.72 10.90 -12.10
N LEU A 83 14.73 10.05 -11.92
CA LEU A 83 14.94 9.34 -10.67
C LEU A 83 15.39 10.33 -9.61
N THR A 84 14.62 10.44 -8.54
CA THR A 84 14.86 11.37 -7.44
C THR A 84 14.57 10.70 -6.11
N ASP A 85 15.27 11.13 -5.07
CA ASP A 85 15.06 10.72 -3.68
C ASP A 85 13.66 11.07 -3.14
N TRP A 86 12.98 12.04 -3.74
CA TRP A 86 11.59 12.37 -3.44
C TRP A 86 10.63 11.18 -3.56
N ALA A 87 10.95 10.19 -4.39
CA ALA A 87 10.18 8.96 -4.55
C ALA A 87 10.62 7.83 -3.60
N ILE A 88 11.66 8.03 -2.82
CA ILE A 88 12.10 7.08 -1.79
C ILE A 88 11.37 7.39 -0.51
N GLU A 89 10.68 6.40 0.04
CA GLU A 89 9.88 6.54 1.26
C GLU A 89 10.25 5.46 2.27
N ASP A 90 10.08 5.75 3.56
CA ASP A 90 10.19 4.75 4.61
C ASP A 90 9.12 3.67 4.42
N GLY A 91 9.55 2.46 4.16
CA GLY A 91 8.73 1.27 4.00
C GLY A 91 8.50 0.50 5.28
N SER A 92 8.84 1.05 6.44
CA SER A 92 8.62 0.39 7.73
C SER A 92 7.13 0.10 7.94
N PHE A 93 6.83 -1.09 8.44
CA PHE A 93 5.45 -1.48 8.71
C PHE A 93 5.33 -2.50 9.83
N LEU A 94 4.15 -2.56 10.43
CA LEU A 94 3.66 -3.64 11.29
C LEU A 94 2.31 -4.13 10.74
N ARG A 95 2.24 -5.39 10.37
CA ARG A 95 1.04 -6.02 9.81
C ARG A 95 0.54 -7.14 10.71
N LEU A 96 -0.76 -7.14 11.03
CA LEU A 96 -1.44 -8.32 11.52
C LEU A 96 -1.93 -9.14 10.31
N SER A 97 -1.10 -10.11 9.93
CA SER A 97 -1.28 -10.90 8.70
C SER A 97 -2.43 -11.88 8.83
N THR A 98 -2.60 -12.50 10.00
CA THR A 98 -3.63 -13.50 10.24
C THR A 98 -4.09 -13.42 11.68
N LEU A 99 -5.41 -13.43 11.86
CA LEU A 99 -6.05 -13.55 13.17
C LEU A 99 -7.07 -14.68 13.09
N THR A 100 -6.91 -15.68 13.95
CA THR A 100 -7.84 -16.83 14.04
C THR A 100 -8.40 -16.93 15.44
N LEU A 101 -9.72 -16.98 15.52
CA LEU A 101 -10.46 -17.33 16.74
C LEU A 101 -11.12 -18.68 16.53
N GLY A 102 -10.87 -19.62 17.42
CA GLY A 102 -11.47 -20.94 17.42
C GLY A 102 -12.20 -21.22 18.72
N TYR A 103 -13.20 -22.10 18.64
CA TYR A 103 -13.89 -22.65 19.77
C TYR A 103 -14.08 -24.16 19.61
N THR A 104 -13.53 -24.92 20.55
CA THR A 104 -13.69 -26.37 20.59
C THR A 104 -14.75 -26.72 21.64
N LEU A 105 -15.78 -27.42 21.21
CA LEU A 105 -16.85 -27.86 22.11
C LEU A 105 -16.32 -28.86 23.16
N PRO A 106 -16.84 -28.80 24.38
CA PRO A 106 -16.51 -29.78 25.43
C PRO A 106 -16.85 -31.21 24.98
N LEU A 107 -15.94 -32.14 25.18
CA LEU A 107 -16.09 -33.54 24.78
C LEU A 107 -17.34 -34.19 25.40
N ALA A 108 -17.75 -33.76 26.60
CA ALA A 108 -18.95 -34.24 27.28
C ALA A 108 -20.25 -34.04 26.47
N LEU A 109 -20.27 -33.00 25.61
CA LEU A 109 -21.40 -32.73 24.72
C LEU A 109 -21.30 -33.52 23.41
N THR A 110 -20.13 -33.58 22.81
CA THR A 110 -19.91 -34.14 21.46
C THR A 110 -19.85 -35.66 21.47
N LYS A 111 -19.36 -36.27 22.57
CA LYS A 111 -19.27 -37.73 22.72
C LYS A 111 -20.65 -38.43 22.68
N LYS A 112 -21.72 -37.73 23.07
CA LYS A 112 -23.08 -38.26 23.03
C LYS A 112 -23.57 -38.61 21.60
N VAL A 113 -22.97 -37.96 20.62
CA VAL A 113 -23.29 -38.14 19.19
C VAL A 113 -22.13 -38.75 18.41
N GLY A 114 -21.17 -39.38 19.10
CA GLY A 114 -20.06 -40.09 18.49
C GLY A 114 -18.97 -39.20 17.93
N ILE A 115 -18.96 -37.93 18.31
CA ILE A 115 -17.96 -36.96 17.80
C ILE A 115 -16.86 -36.79 18.86
N ASN A 116 -15.61 -37.04 18.49
CA ASN A 116 -14.46 -36.94 19.37
C ASN A 116 -13.94 -35.50 19.47
N ASN A 117 -14.05 -34.70 18.39
CA ASN A 117 -13.65 -33.31 18.40
C ASN A 117 -14.52 -32.49 17.42
N LEU A 118 -15.07 -31.38 17.91
CA LEU A 118 -15.80 -30.43 17.10
C LEU A 118 -15.29 -29.02 17.40
N ARG A 119 -14.62 -28.41 16.42
CA ARG A 119 -14.07 -27.06 16.56
C ARG A 119 -14.61 -26.18 15.44
N PHE A 120 -15.19 -25.05 15.82
CA PHE A 120 -15.53 -23.95 14.93
C PHE A 120 -14.40 -22.93 14.94
N TYR A 121 -14.11 -22.31 13.77
CA TYR A 121 -13.12 -21.25 13.72
C TYR A 121 -13.49 -20.18 12.69
N ALA A 122 -13.03 -18.97 12.98
CA ALA A 122 -13.07 -17.86 12.05
C ALA A 122 -11.65 -17.28 11.90
N THR A 123 -11.20 -17.10 10.68
CA THR A 123 -9.89 -16.55 10.36
C THR A 123 -10.07 -15.31 9.50
N CYS A 124 -9.38 -14.23 9.87
CA CYS A 124 -9.25 -13.04 9.08
C CYS A 124 -7.79 -12.92 8.60
N TYR A 125 -7.60 -12.78 7.29
CA TYR A 125 -6.32 -12.50 6.68
C TYR A 125 -6.20 -11.02 6.35
N ASN A 126 -4.96 -10.49 6.42
CA ASN A 126 -4.63 -9.09 6.17
C ASN A 126 -5.52 -8.13 6.97
N VAL A 127 -5.52 -8.32 8.30
CA VAL A 127 -6.43 -7.60 9.23
C VAL A 127 -6.17 -6.11 9.21
N PHE A 128 -4.91 -5.70 9.38
CA PHE A 128 -4.45 -4.33 9.23
C PHE A 128 -2.95 -4.26 8.90
N CYS A 129 -2.54 -3.12 8.38
CA CYS A 129 -1.14 -2.75 8.22
C CYS A 129 -0.95 -1.32 8.75
N LEU A 130 -0.03 -1.14 9.70
CA LEU A 130 0.39 0.17 10.19
C LEU A 130 1.68 0.53 9.49
N THR A 131 1.70 1.65 8.77
CA THR A 131 2.85 2.13 8.00
C THR A 131 2.74 3.63 7.78
N GLY A 132 3.88 4.31 7.61
CA GLY A 132 3.97 5.67 7.12
C GLY A 132 4.07 5.78 5.59
N TYR A 133 4.19 4.66 4.90
CA TYR A 133 4.30 4.63 3.44
C TYR A 133 3.04 5.18 2.76
N SER A 134 3.21 6.05 1.75
CA SER A 134 2.10 6.72 1.07
C SER A 134 1.39 5.87 0.01
N GLY A 135 2.01 4.78 -0.44
CA GLY A 135 1.44 3.83 -1.41
C GLY A 135 0.47 2.83 -0.77
N PHE A 136 -0.02 1.91 -1.57
CA PHE A 136 -1.05 0.94 -1.13
C PHE A 136 -0.53 -0.12 -0.17
N ASP A 137 0.72 -0.56 -0.33
CA ASP A 137 1.30 -1.62 0.49
C ASP A 137 2.82 -1.46 0.57
N PRO A 138 3.43 -1.32 1.77
CA PRO A 138 4.87 -1.20 1.91
C PRO A 138 5.63 -2.50 1.62
N GLU A 139 4.95 -3.64 1.63
CA GLU A 139 5.50 -4.97 1.35
C GLU A 139 5.38 -5.29 -0.16
N VAL A 140 5.86 -4.34 -0.98
CA VAL A 140 5.78 -4.44 -2.44
C VAL A 140 7.11 -4.74 -3.06
N SER A 141 7.06 -5.49 -4.15
CA SER A 141 8.14 -5.69 -5.10
C SER A 141 7.50 -6.02 -6.45
N THR A 142 7.05 -5.00 -7.15
CA THR A 142 6.23 -5.16 -8.36
C THR A 142 7.00 -5.70 -9.57
N ARG A 143 8.30 -5.56 -9.55
CA ARG A 143 9.16 -6.20 -10.56
C ARG A 143 9.82 -7.47 -10.04
N ASN A 144 9.05 -8.31 -9.36
CA ASN A 144 9.44 -9.61 -8.78
C ASN A 144 10.19 -10.57 -9.70
N LYS A 145 10.39 -10.21 -10.96
CA LYS A 145 11.12 -11.04 -11.91
C LYS A 145 12.63 -10.93 -11.76
N THR A 146 13.12 -9.98 -10.96
CA THR A 146 14.56 -9.84 -10.68
C THR A 146 14.76 -9.61 -9.19
N ALA A 147 15.53 -10.47 -8.55
CA ALA A 147 16.00 -10.28 -7.17
C ALA A 147 16.87 -9.01 -7.00
N LEU A 148 17.20 -8.33 -8.09
CA LEU A 148 18.06 -7.15 -8.14
C LEU A 148 17.31 -5.82 -7.91
N THR A 149 15.98 -5.83 -7.86
CA THR A 149 15.17 -4.63 -7.67
C THR A 149 14.08 -4.85 -6.60
N PRO A 150 14.45 -5.24 -5.36
CA PRO A 150 13.49 -5.30 -4.27
C PRO A 150 13.05 -3.89 -3.87
N GLY A 151 11.85 -3.77 -3.30
CA GLY A 151 11.37 -2.51 -2.74
C GLY A 151 10.93 -1.47 -3.77
N VAL A 152 10.61 -1.87 -5.00
CA VAL A 152 10.03 -0.97 -6.02
C VAL A 152 8.53 -1.17 -6.10
N ASP A 153 7.77 -0.11 -5.82
CA ASP A 153 6.32 -0.05 -6.02
C ASP A 153 6.01 0.58 -7.37
N TYR A 154 5.55 -0.24 -8.30
CA TYR A 154 5.07 0.19 -9.60
C TYR A 154 3.67 -0.38 -9.86
N SER A 155 2.65 0.33 -9.34
CA SER A 155 1.23 -0.04 -9.47
C SER A 155 0.90 -1.44 -8.89
N ALA A 156 1.45 -1.75 -7.71
CA ALA A 156 1.10 -2.97 -6.99
C ALA A 156 -0.38 -2.94 -6.59
N TYR A 157 -1.07 -4.04 -6.84
CA TYR A 157 -2.44 -4.19 -6.37
C TYR A 157 -2.44 -4.39 -4.84
N PRO A 158 -3.28 -3.65 -4.08
CA PRO A 158 -3.32 -3.79 -2.63
C PRO A 158 -3.80 -5.19 -2.22
N LYS A 159 -3.23 -5.73 -1.14
CA LYS A 159 -3.65 -7.02 -0.58
C LYS A 159 -5.08 -6.93 -0.06
N SER A 160 -5.93 -7.84 -0.48
CA SER A 160 -7.32 -7.92 -0.02
C SER A 160 -7.43 -8.48 1.40
N ARG A 161 -8.44 -8.01 2.14
CA ARG A 161 -8.85 -8.64 3.40
C ARG A 161 -9.77 -9.82 3.09
N GLN A 162 -9.53 -10.96 3.75
CA GLN A 162 -10.30 -12.17 3.54
C GLN A 162 -10.80 -12.71 4.88
N PHE A 163 -12.02 -13.24 4.88
CA PHE A 163 -12.63 -13.90 6.04
C PHE A 163 -12.95 -15.35 5.66
N VAL A 164 -12.54 -16.26 6.52
CA VAL A 164 -12.79 -17.69 6.37
C VAL A 164 -13.44 -18.18 7.65
N ILE A 165 -14.55 -18.89 7.50
CA ILE A 165 -15.21 -19.59 8.60
C ILE A 165 -15.16 -21.08 8.28
N GLY A 166 -14.83 -21.89 9.28
CA GLY A 166 -14.70 -23.33 9.07
C GLY A 166 -15.06 -24.14 10.32
N VAL A 167 -15.23 -25.43 10.07
CA VAL A 167 -15.52 -26.42 11.09
C VAL A 167 -14.55 -27.59 10.93
N ASN A 168 -13.91 -27.98 12.02
CA ASN A 168 -13.13 -29.18 12.11
C ASN A 168 -13.92 -30.24 12.88
N LEU A 169 -14.13 -31.38 12.26
CA LEU A 169 -14.91 -32.49 12.80
C LEU A 169 -14.05 -33.75 12.77
N ASN A 170 -14.01 -34.45 13.93
CA ASN A 170 -13.33 -35.72 14.08
C ASN A 170 -14.24 -36.72 14.82
N PHE A 171 -14.41 -37.91 14.26
CA PHE A 171 -15.22 -38.97 14.79
C PHE A 171 -14.37 -40.02 15.53
#